data_e2817c71361105b9359fc0ddd1475bb6
#
_entry.id   e2817c71361105b9359fc0ddd1475bb6
#
_cell.length_a   1.000
_cell.length_b   1.000
_cell.length_c   1.000
_cell.angle_alpha   90.00
_cell.angle_beta   90.00
_cell.angle_gamma   90.00
#
_symmetry.space_group_name_H-M   'P 1'
#
loop_
_entity.id
_entity.type
_entity.pdbx_description
1 polymer ?
#
loop_
_entity_poly.entity_id
_entity_poly.type
_entity_poly.pdbx_seq_one_letter_code
_entity_poly.pdbx_strand_id
1 'polypeptide(L)'
;HNPCIIIHLAAQAGVRYSFEDPNSYLETNINGTFNLLEIIKSFKPKHFIFSSTSSTYGHSIKKTSFTESDNSNFPISLYASTKKSCEVMIHNYSHNFGIPSTVLRFFTVYGPWGRPDMALFKFTRAILENKPIEVYNSGKLWRDFTFIDDLVISIIKLLKKTPSIGSKISNDSISKNAPYRTVNIGNQKSIKLMKFINSLEKITSKKAK
;
A
#
# COMPACT_ATOMS: atom_id res chain seq x y z
N HIS A 1 -19.16 2.09 20.63
CA HIS A 1 -19.18 0.83 19.88
C HIS A 1 -17.79 0.20 19.89
N ASN A 2 -17.72 -1.12 20.15
CA ASN A 2 -16.47 -1.88 20.09
C ASN A 2 -16.51 -2.76 18.82
N PRO A 3 -15.98 -2.29 17.68
CA PRO A 3 -16.04 -3.04 16.44
C PRO A 3 -15.21 -4.33 16.52
N CYS A 4 -15.73 -5.42 15.97
CA CYS A 4 -15.05 -6.71 15.93
C CYS A 4 -13.82 -6.70 15.01
N ILE A 5 -13.92 -5.99 13.90
CA ILE A 5 -12.88 -5.87 12.86
C ILE A 5 -12.69 -4.40 12.55
N ILE A 6 -11.45 -3.99 12.43
CA ILE A 6 -11.10 -2.63 12.04
C ILE A 6 -10.23 -2.69 10.79
N ILE A 7 -10.62 -1.94 9.76
CA ILE A 7 -9.84 -1.75 8.55
C ILE A 7 -9.39 -0.29 8.52
N HIS A 8 -8.12 -0.03 8.80
CA HIS A 8 -7.56 1.31 8.84
C HIS A 8 -6.97 1.67 7.48
N LEU A 9 -7.75 2.40 6.68
CA LEU A 9 -7.37 2.90 5.36
C LEU A 9 -7.01 4.39 5.39
N ALA A 10 -7.37 5.11 6.44
CA ALA A 10 -7.13 6.54 6.56
C ALA A 10 -5.63 6.85 6.61
N ALA A 11 -5.18 7.72 5.74
CA ALA A 11 -3.79 8.17 5.69
C ALA A 11 -3.64 9.40 4.80
N GLN A 12 -2.61 10.20 5.06
CA GLN A 12 -2.07 11.10 4.06
C GLN A 12 -1.23 10.26 3.08
N ALA A 13 -1.60 10.26 1.80
CA ALA A 13 -0.98 9.43 0.77
C ALA A 13 -0.40 10.29 -0.36
N GLY A 14 0.60 9.73 -1.07
CA GLY A 14 1.30 10.40 -2.16
C GLY A 14 2.78 10.57 -1.85
N VAL A 15 3.63 9.91 -2.66
CA VAL A 15 5.09 9.96 -2.46
C VAL A 15 5.63 11.39 -2.64
N ARG A 16 5.16 12.13 -3.65
CA ARG A 16 5.70 13.45 -3.97
C ARG A 16 5.29 14.49 -2.95
N TYR A 17 4.01 14.56 -2.65
CA TYR A 17 3.48 15.53 -1.69
C TYR A 17 4.12 15.39 -0.31
N SER A 18 4.66 14.22 0.04
CA SER A 18 5.39 14.04 1.31
C SER A 18 6.70 14.83 1.41
N PHE A 19 7.22 15.36 0.31
CA PHE A 19 8.35 16.29 0.31
C PHE A 19 7.91 17.76 0.40
N GLU A 20 6.68 18.06 0.01
CA GLU A 20 6.11 19.42 0.03
C GLU A 20 5.53 19.75 1.41
N ASP A 21 4.77 18.81 1.99
CA ASP A 21 4.15 18.97 3.30
C ASP A 21 4.44 17.73 4.20
N PRO A 22 5.66 17.61 4.75
CA PRO A 22 6.04 16.47 5.58
C PRO A 22 5.24 16.37 6.88
N ASN A 23 4.78 17.48 7.45
CA ASN A 23 4.08 17.50 8.72
C ASN A 23 2.73 16.79 8.64
N SER A 24 1.98 16.96 7.56
CA SER A 24 0.69 16.27 7.38
C SER A 24 0.82 14.75 7.38
N TYR A 25 1.98 14.23 6.95
CA TYR A 25 2.27 12.78 6.99
C TYR A 25 2.60 12.29 8.40
N LEU A 26 3.33 13.06 9.18
CA LEU A 26 3.62 12.71 10.58
C LEU A 26 2.34 12.73 11.41
N GLU A 27 1.56 13.81 11.30
CA GLU A 27 0.30 13.96 12.04
C GLU A 27 -0.72 12.88 11.66
N THR A 28 -0.97 12.71 10.38
CA THR A 28 -2.02 11.78 9.93
C THR A 28 -1.58 10.32 10.05
N ASN A 29 -0.39 9.98 9.55
CA ASN A 29 0.02 8.59 9.47
C ASN A 29 0.57 8.08 10.80
N ILE A 30 1.48 8.81 11.44
CA ILE A 30 2.10 8.37 12.69
C ILE A 30 1.17 8.61 13.87
N ASN A 31 0.83 9.87 14.14
CA ASN A 31 0.02 10.22 15.30
C ASN A 31 -1.40 9.65 15.20
N GLY A 32 -2.00 9.72 13.99
CA GLY A 32 -3.32 9.13 13.76
C GLY A 32 -3.37 7.62 13.96
N THR A 33 -2.37 6.88 13.48
CA THR A 33 -2.29 5.42 13.72
C THR A 33 -2.00 5.13 15.19
N PHE A 34 -1.10 5.87 15.84
CA PHE A 34 -0.82 5.71 17.26
C PHE A 34 -2.08 5.92 18.11
N ASN A 35 -2.82 7.00 17.89
CA ASN A 35 -4.07 7.29 18.60
C ASN A 35 -5.10 6.15 18.44
N LEU A 36 -5.23 5.61 17.20
CA LEU A 36 -6.10 4.48 16.97
C LEU A 36 -5.64 3.23 17.73
N LEU A 37 -4.33 2.94 17.75
CA LEU A 37 -3.77 1.81 18.47
C LEU A 37 -4.03 1.92 19.99
N GLU A 38 -3.90 3.12 20.58
CA GLU A 38 -4.23 3.37 21.98
C GLU A 38 -5.72 3.10 22.28
N ILE A 39 -6.62 3.51 21.38
CA ILE A 39 -8.05 3.25 21.53
C ILE A 39 -8.34 1.74 21.47
N ILE A 40 -7.84 1.06 20.43
CA ILE A 40 -8.17 -0.37 20.22
C ILE A 40 -7.52 -1.30 21.25
N LYS A 41 -6.47 -0.85 21.92
CA LYS A 41 -5.83 -1.55 23.05
C LYS A 41 -6.82 -1.88 24.16
N SER A 42 -7.80 -1.00 24.41
CA SER A 42 -8.78 -1.15 25.50
C SER A 42 -9.81 -2.24 25.27
N PHE A 43 -10.21 -2.51 24.00
CA PHE A 43 -11.25 -3.50 23.69
C PHE A 43 -10.79 -4.64 22.77
N LYS A 44 -9.58 -4.58 22.22
CA LYS A 44 -8.91 -5.62 21.44
C LYS A 44 -9.82 -6.23 20.35
N PRO A 45 -9.87 -5.63 19.16
CA PRO A 45 -10.66 -6.17 18.06
C PRO A 45 -10.17 -7.58 17.68
N LYS A 46 -11.05 -8.42 17.14
CA LYS A 46 -10.68 -9.77 16.66
C LYS A 46 -9.68 -9.71 15.49
N HIS A 47 -9.70 -8.63 14.70
CA HIS A 47 -8.75 -8.42 13.61
C HIS A 47 -8.56 -6.93 13.35
N PHE A 48 -7.32 -6.48 13.36
CA PHE A 48 -6.92 -5.15 12.90
C PHE A 48 -6.21 -5.27 11.55
N ILE A 49 -6.71 -4.60 10.53
CA ILE A 49 -6.15 -4.59 9.17
C ILE A 49 -5.69 -3.18 8.86
N PHE A 50 -4.43 -3.05 8.46
CA PHE A 50 -3.80 -1.76 8.17
C PHE A 50 -3.35 -1.67 6.72
N SER A 51 -3.69 -0.58 6.03
CA SER A 51 -3.18 -0.30 4.70
C SER A 51 -1.77 0.30 4.74
N SER A 52 -0.79 -0.48 4.34
CA SER A 52 0.57 -0.05 4.07
C SER A 52 0.79 0.11 2.56
N THR A 53 2.02 0.09 2.11
CA THR A 53 2.40 0.36 0.73
C THR A 53 3.61 -0.46 0.30
N SER A 54 3.68 -0.85 -0.97
CA SER A 54 4.88 -1.45 -1.55
C SER A 54 6.07 -0.47 -1.62
N SER A 55 5.83 0.84 -1.44
CA SER A 55 6.90 1.85 -1.36
C SER A 55 7.85 1.63 -0.19
N THR A 56 7.46 0.85 0.83
CA THR A 56 8.32 0.46 1.96
C THR A 56 9.53 -0.38 1.52
N TYR A 57 9.46 -1.08 0.38
CA TYR A 57 10.59 -1.83 -0.18
C TYR A 57 11.70 -0.93 -0.73
N GLY A 58 11.44 0.37 -0.87
CA GLY A 58 12.40 1.31 -1.42
C GLY A 58 12.62 1.10 -2.92
N HIS A 59 13.87 1.30 -3.35
CA HIS A 59 14.28 1.14 -4.75
C HIS A 59 15.09 -0.13 -4.93
N SER A 60 14.71 -0.94 -5.91
CA SER A 60 15.53 -2.08 -6.36
C SER A 60 15.79 -1.97 -7.87
N ILE A 61 17.06 -1.90 -8.24
CA ILE A 61 17.49 -1.83 -9.64
C ILE A 61 17.34 -3.20 -10.33
N LYS A 62 17.45 -4.29 -9.57
CA LYS A 62 17.55 -5.65 -10.09
C LYS A 62 16.28 -6.49 -9.94
N LYS A 63 15.32 -6.04 -9.13
CA LYS A 63 14.15 -6.85 -8.77
C LYS A 63 12.86 -6.24 -9.33
N THR A 64 12.13 -7.04 -10.08
CA THR A 64 10.83 -6.65 -10.68
C THR A 64 9.63 -7.09 -9.86
N SER A 65 9.84 -7.95 -8.86
CA SER A 65 8.82 -8.45 -7.93
C SER A 65 9.35 -8.48 -6.51
N PHE A 66 8.48 -8.27 -5.54
CA PHE A 66 8.80 -8.30 -4.12
C PHE A 66 7.97 -9.35 -3.40
N THR A 67 8.58 -10.01 -2.43
CA THR A 67 7.93 -10.89 -1.46
C THR A 67 7.90 -10.21 -0.08
N GLU A 68 7.05 -10.67 0.82
CA GLU A 68 6.92 -10.09 2.16
C GLU A 68 8.19 -10.23 3.00
N SER A 69 9.03 -11.22 2.69
CA SER A 69 10.36 -11.44 3.32
C SER A 69 11.45 -10.50 2.83
N ASP A 70 11.18 -9.73 1.75
CA ASP A 70 12.18 -8.80 1.23
C ASP A 70 12.41 -7.64 2.18
N ASN A 71 13.65 -7.16 2.18
CA ASN A 71 14.04 -6.03 3.01
C ASN A 71 13.20 -4.78 2.67
N SER A 72 12.63 -4.20 3.71
CA SER A 72 11.85 -2.96 3.65
C SER A 72 12.36 -1.90 4.66
N ASN A 73 13.65 -1.95 5.00
CA ASN A 73 14.25 -1.06 6.01
C ASN A 73 14.77 0.25 5.40
N PHE A 74 14.78 0.37 4.08
CA PHE A 74 15.34 1.55 3.39
C PHE A 74 14.30 2.22 2.49
N PRO A 75 13.18 2.73 3.06
CA PRO A 75 12.21 3.52 2.30
C PRO A 75 12.87 4.81 1.79
N ILE A 76 12.52 5.23 0.56
CA ILE A 76 13.13 6.38 -0.10
C ILE A 76 12.24 7.63 -0.11
N SER A 77 11.14 7.63 0.59
CA SER A 77 10.25 8.78 0.75
C SER A 77 9.70 8.85 2.16
N LEU A 78 9.37 10.06 2.62
CA LEU A 78 8.76 10.23 3.94
C LEU A 78 7.42 9.49 4.05
N TYR A 79 6.60 9.50 2.98
CA TYR A 79 5.39 8.68 2.94
C TYR A 79 5.68 7.20 3.25
N ALA A 80 6.65 6.62 2.56
CA ALA A 80 7.02 5.22 2.79
C ALA A 80 7.60 4.99 4.19
N SER A 81 8.38 5.95 4.71
CA SER A 81 8.93 5.91 6.07
C SER A 81 7.84 5.95 7.13
N THR A 82 6.84 6.85 7.00
CA THR A 82 5.71 6.88 7.95
C THR A 82 4.88 5.61 7.92
N LYS A 83 4.62 5.05 6.73
CA LYS A 83 3.90 3.77 6.62
C LYS A 83 4.70 2.60 7.23
N LYS A 84 6.02 2.56 7.01
CA LYS A 84 6.89 1.56 7.62
C LYS A 84 6.94 1.70 9.15
N SER A 85 7.01 2.91 9.68
CA SER A 85 6.94 3.17 11.12
C SER A 85 5.64 2.66 11.72
N CYS A 86 4.51 2.85 11.03
CA CYS A 86 3.23 2.28 11.44
C CYS A 86 3.26 0.74 11.47
N GLU A 87 3.87 0.07 10.47
CA GLU A 87 4.03 -1.40 10.50
C GLU A 87 4.76 -1.87 11.76
N VAL A 88 5.83 -1.16 12.15
CA VAL A 88 6.61 -1.49 13.35
C VAL A 88 5.81 -1.23 14.63
N MET A 89 5.10 -0.10 14.73
CA MET A 89 4.21 0.19 15.86
C MET A 89 3.11 -0.87 16.00
N ILE A 90 2.46 -1.25 14.90
CA ILE A 90 1.40 -2.27 14.90
C ILE A 90 1.95 -3.62 15.34
N HIS A 91 3.15 -4.01 14.91
CA HIS A 91 3.80 -5.23 15.40
C HIS A 91 4.04 -5.18 16.91
N ASN A 92 4.52 -4.03 17.43
CA ASN A 92 4.73 -3.83 18.87
C ASN A 92 3.41 -4.00 19.65
N TYR A 93 2.32 -3.34 19.20
CA TYR A 93 1.00 -3.46 19.83
C TYR A 93 0.42 -4.88 19.72
N SER A 94 0.62 -5.52 18.58
CA SER A 94 0.23 -6.92 18.38
C SER A 94 0.94 -7.84 19.39
N HIS A 95 2.25 -7.65 19.58
CA HIS A 95 3.03 -8.43 20.53
C HIS A 95 2.61 -8.19 22.00
N ASN A 96 2.58 -6.93 22.42
CA ASN A 96 2.39 -6.60 23.84
C ASN A 96 0.93 -6.70 24.31
N PHE A 97 -0.02 -6.45 23.42
CA PHE A 97 -1.45 -6.42 23.77
C PHE A 97 -2.26 -7.56 23.13
N GLY A 98 -1.61 -8.41 22.32
CA GLY A 98 -2.27 -9.54 21.69
C GLY A 98 -3.31 -9.16 20.65
N ILE A 99 -3.14 -8.01 19.95
CA ILE A 99 -4.06 -7.54 18.93
C ILE A 99 -3.72 -8.22 17.59
N PRO A 100 -4.58 -9.13 17.08
CA PRO A 100 -4.29 -9.80 15.81
C PRO A 100 -4.29 -8.79 14.66
N SER A 101 -3.15 -8.66 13.96
CA SER A 101 -2.96 -7.59 12.99
C SER A 101 -2.45 -8.09 11.65
N THR A 102 -3.06 -7.62 10.57
CA THR A 102 -2.60 -7.86 9.19
C THR A 102 -2.26 -6.53 8.53
N VAL A 103 -1.03 -6.38 8.09
CA VAL A 103 -0.56 -5.24 7.33
C VAL A 103 -0.61 -5.57 5.85
N LEU A 104 -1.24 -4.71 5.05
CA LEU A 104 -1.41 -4.90 3.61
C LEU A 104 -0.51 -3.93 2.86
N ARG A 105 0.49 -4.41 2.15
CA ARG A 105 1.33 -3.59 1.27
C ARG A 105 0.71 -3.54 -0.12
N PHE A 106 -0.02 -2.46 -0.40
CA PHE A 106 -0.65 -2.23 -1.70
C PHE A 106 0.40 -1.82 -2.74
N PHE A 107 0.28 -2.41 -3.92
CA PHE A 107 0.99 -1.95 -5.11
C PHE A 107 0.21 -0.82 -5.81
N THR A 108 0.38 -0.60 -7.11
CA THR A 108 -0.29 0.50 -7.79
C THR A 108 -1.75 0.16 -8.06
N VAL A 109 -2.64 0.62 -7.20
CA VAL A 109 -4.08 0.38 -7.36
C VAL A 109 -4.66 1.33 -8.39
N TYR A 110 -5.55 0.81 -9.25
CA TYR A 110 -6.27 1.58 -10.25
C TYR A 110 -7.73 1.08 -10.38
N GLY A 111 -8.59 1.92 -10.96
CA GLY A 111 -10.00 1.58 -11.19
C GLY A 111 -10.92 2.75 -10.94
N PRO A 112 -12.25 2.52 -10.93
CA PRO A 112 -13.24 3.54 -10.60
C PRO A 112 -12.95 4.23 -9.26
N TRP A 113 -13.26 5.53 -9.19
CA TRP A 113 -13.03 6.36 -8.01
C TRP A 113 -11.56 6.49 -7.57
N GLY A 114 -10.62 6.16 -8.47
CA GLY A 114 -9.20 6.33 -8.21
C GLY A 114 -8.84 7.81 -8.02
N ARG A 115 -7.71 8.05 -7.36
CA ARG A 115 -7.22 9.40 -7.06
C ARG A 115 -6.83 10.14 -8.34
N PRO A 116 -7.26 11.40 -8.53
CA PRO A 116 -6.99 12.16 -9.76
C PRO A 116 -5.51 12.53 -9.96
N ASP A 117 -4.69 12.48 -8.91
CA ASP A 117 -3.24 12.73 -8.95
C ASP A 117 -2.41 11.52 -9.40
N MET A 118 -3.04 10.35 -9.56
CA MET A 118 -2.37 9.13 -10.04
C MET A 118 -2.14 9.15 -11.55
N ALA A 119 -1.11 8.45 -12.00
CA ALA A 119 -0.68 8.44 -13.40
C ALA A 119 -1.80 8.07 -14.38
N LEU A 120 -2.70 7.16 -14.02
CA LEU A 120 -3.84 6.79 -14.88
C LEU A 120 -4.68 8.02 -15.23
N PHE A 121 -5.13 8.76 -14.23
CA PHE A 121 -5.98 9.94 -14.43
C PHE A 121 -5.21 11.08 -15.10
N LYS A 122 -4.01 11.39 -14.62
CA LYS A 122 -3.18 12.47 -15.21
C LYS A 122 -2.88 12.23 -16.69
N PHE A 123 -2.45 11.02 -17.03
CA PHE A 123 -2.12 10.71 -18.43
C PHE A 123 -3.36 10.66 -19.30
N THR A 124 -4.43 10.00 -18.85
CA THR A 124 -5.69 9.96 -19.61
C THR A 124 -6.22 11.36 -19.89
N ARG A 125 -6.26 12.21 -18.86
CA ARG A 125 -6.72 13.60 -19.00
C ARG A 125 -5.85 14.39 -19.97
N ALA A 126 -4.51 14.32 -19.81
CA ALA A 126 -3.60 15.02 -20.69
C ALA A 126 -3.71 14.57 -22.15
N ILE A 127 -3.84 13.26 -22.42
CA ILE A 127 -4.05 12.72 -23.75
C ILE A 127 -5.37 13.22 -24.35
N LEU A 128 -6.47 13.19 -23.59
CA LEU A 128 -7.76 13.67 -24.05
C LEU A 128 -7.77 15.16 -24.36
N GLU A 129 -7.10 15.96 -23.52
CA GLU A 129 -6.94 17.42 -23.66
C GLU A 129 -5.82 17.82 -24.63
N ASN A 130 -5.12 16.87 -25.24
CA ASN A 130 -4.01 17.12 -26.18
C ASN A 130 -2.81 17.84 -25.54
N LYS A 131 -2.65 17.68 -24.23
CA LYS A 131 -1.55 18.24 -23.42
C LYS A 131 -0.38 17.25 -23.30
N PRO A 132 0.86 17.73 -23.07
CA PRO A 132 2.00 16.86 -22.84
C PRO A 132 1.86 16.06 -21.54
N ILE A 133 2.37 14.81 -21.54
CA ILE A 133 2.50 13.98 -20.34
C ILE A 133 3.91 14.02 -19.81
N GLU A 134 4.08 14.09 -18.48
CA GLU A 134 5.38 14.01 -17.84
C GLU A 134 5.78 12.56 -17.57
N VAL A 135 6.73 12.05 -18.32
CA VAL A 135 7.25 10.70 -18.18
C VAL A 135 8.59 10.71 -17.46
N TYR A 136 8.61 10.22 -16.21
CA TYR A 136 9.83 10.18 -15.41
C TYR A 136 10.74 9.02 -15.80
N ASN A 137 12.06 9.24 -15.59
CA ASN A 137 13.11 8.27 -15.89
C ASN A 137 13.03 7.74 -17.34
N SER A 138 12.70 8.62 -18.29
CA SER A 138 12.53 8.26 -19.71
C SER A 138 11.63 7.04 -19.93
N GLY A 139 10.62 6.82 -19.08
CA GLY A 139 9.71 5.69 -19.15
C GLY A 139 10.30 4.33 -18.74
N LYS A 140 11.55 4.29 -18.30
CA LYS A 140 12.25 3.06 -17.86
C LYS A 140 11.82 2.65 -16.45
N LEU A 141 10.50 2.57 -16.22
CA LEU A 141 9.89 2.20 -14.96
C LEU A 141 8.98 0.98 -15.16
N TRP A 142 9.01 0.11 -14.17
CA TRP A 142 8.08 -1.01 -14.07
C TRP A 142 7.09 -0.74 -12.95
N ARG A 143 5.82 -1.13 -13.16
CA ARG A 143 4.77 -1.01 -12.15
C ARG A 143 3.91 -2.27 -12.16
N ASP A 144 3.57 -2.74 -10.99
CA ASP A 144 2.49 -3.70 -10.79
C ASP A 144 1.19 -2.91 -10.60
N PHE A 145 0.24 -3.10 -11.51
CA PHE A 145 -1.07 -2.47 -11.46
C PHE A 145 -2.11 -3.47 -10.98
N THR A 146 -2.78 -3.15 -9.90
CA THR A 146 -3.81 -3.98 -9.27
C THR A 146 -5.18 -3.32 -9.45
N PHE A 147 -6.15 -4.04 -10.01
CA PHE A 147 -7.50 -3.51 -10.17
C PHE A 147 -8.20 -3.42 -8.81
N ILE A 148 -9.01 -2.38 -8.61
CA ILE A 148 -9.62 -2.10 -7.30
C ILE A 148 -10.49 -3.25 -6.79
N ASP A 149 -11.26 -3.91 -7.65
CA ASP A 149 -12.13 -5.02 -7.22
C ASP A 149 -11.31 -6.22 -6.74
N ASP A 150 -10.18 -6.53 -7.38
CA ASP A 150 -9.28 -7.60 -6.96
C ASP A 150 -8.68 -7.30 -5.58
N LEU A 151 -8.34 -6.03 -5.34
CA LEU A 151 -7.86 -5.58 -4.03
C LEU A 151 -8.96 -5.72 -2.97
N VAL A 152 -10.17 -5.26 -3.24
CA VAL A 152 -11.31 -5.33 -2.31
C VAL A 152 -11.65 -6.79 -1.99
N ILE A 153 -11.73 -7.66 -3.00
CA ILE A 153 -11.95 -9.10 -2.82
C ILE A 153 -10.86 -9.71 -1.94
N SER A 154 -9.61 -9.30 -2.14
CA SER A 154 -8.48 -9.78 -1.32
C SER A 154 -8.62 -9.38 0.14
N ILE A 155 -9.00 -8.12 0.41
CA ILE A 155 -9.28 -7.65 1.77
C ILE A 155 -10.42 -8.46 2.40
N ILE A 156 -11.54 -8.64 1.69
CA ILE A 156 -12.69 -9.40 2.19
C ILE A 156 -12.31 -10.84 2.55
N LYS A 157 -11.50 -11.50 1.71
CA LYS A 157 -11.00 -12.85 2.00
C LYS A 157 -10.12 -12.88 3.26
N LEU A 158 -9.35 -11.82 3.51
CA LEU A 158 -8.47 -11.72 4.66
C LEU A 158 -9.20 -11.41 5.98
N LEU A 159 -10.43 -10.86 5.96
CA LEU A 159 -11.19 -10.58 7.17
C LEU A 159 -11.34 -11.82 8.07
N LYS A 160 -11.53 -13.00 7.48
CA LYS A 160 -11.69 -14.28 8.19
C LYS A 160 -10.37 -15.01 8.43
N LYS A 161 -9.23 -14.44 8.02
CA LYS A 161 -7.91 -15.07 8.11
C LYS A 161 -7.06 -14.34 9.16
N THR A 162 -7.53 -14.33 10.38
CA THR A 162 -6.84 -13.69 11.51
C THR A 162 -5.49 -14.36 11.79
N PRO A 163 -4.38 -13.63 11.90
CA PRO A 163 -3.09 -14.23 12.22
C PRO A 163 -3.06 -14.71 13.68
N SER A 164 -2.42 -15.85 13.90
CA SER A 164 -2.18 -16.41 15.25
C SER A 164 -0.73 -16.86 15.39
N ILE A 165 -0.15 -16.70 16.58
CA ILE A 165 1.21 -17.19 16.87
C ILE A 165 1.25 -18.70 16.66
N GLY A 166 2.33 -19.19 16.04
CA GLY A 166 2.52 -20.62 15.81
C GLY A 166 1.73 -21.22 14.66
N SER A 167 1.02 -20.40 13.87
CA SER A 167 0.38 -20.87 12.64
C SER A 167 1.43 -21.46 11.68
N LYS A 168 1.19 -22.69 11.22
CA LYS A 168 2.10 -23.44 10.32
C LYS A 168 1.66 -23.31 8.84
N ILE A 169 1.11 -22.18 8.45
CA ILE A 169 0.75 -21.94 7.04
C ILE A 169 2.06 -21.74 6.26
N SER A 170 2.33 -22.61 5.30
CA SER A 170 3.49 -22.51 4.43
C SER A 170 3.47 -21.17 3.69
N ASN A 171 4.63 -20.50 3.64
CA ASN A 171 4.84 -19.20 2.98
C ASN A 171 4.00 -18.02 3.56
N ASP A 172 3.44 -18.14 4.77
CA ASP A 172 2.85 -17.00 5.46
C ASP A 172 3.95 -16.19 6.16
N SER A 173 3.80 -14.87 6.14
CA SER A 173 4.69 -13.91 6.79
C SER A 173 4.36 -13.66 8.26
N ILE A 174 3.71 -14.63 8.94
CA ILE A 174 3.34 -14.51 10.35
C ILE A 174 4.60 -14.35 11.21
N SER A 175 4.56 -13.36 12.10
CA SER A 175 5.60 -13.14 13.10
C SER A 175 5.71 -14.33 14.05
N LYS A 176 6.94 -14.67 14.44
CA LYS A 176 7.20 -15.73 15.42
C LYS A 176 6.73 -15.36 16.84
N ASN A 177 6.65 -14.07 17.13
CA ASN A 177 6.46 -13.53 18.48
C ASN A 177 5.15 -12.75 18.66
N ALA A 178 4.36 -12.55 17.60
CA ALA A 178 3.14 -11.76 17.65
C ALA A 178 2.07 -12.32 16.71
N PRO A 179 0.78 -12.16 17.00
CA PRO A 179 -0.29 -12.46 16.05
C PRO A 179 -0.34 -11.38 14.95
N TYR A 180 0.74 -11.26 14.19
CA TYR A 180 0.99 -10.22 13.19
C TYR A 180 1.51 -10.84 11.90
N ARG A 181 1.05 -10.32 10.76
CA ARG A 181 1.63 -10.63 9.45
C ARG A 181 1.59 -9.44 8.51
N THR A 182 2.45 -9.49 7.50
CA THR A 182 2.44 -8.59 6.34
C THR A 182 1.99 -9.38 5.11
N VAL A 183 1.17 -8.77 4.25
CA VAL A 183 0.69 -9.38 3.00
C VAL A 183 0.83 -8.38 1.86
N ASN A 184 1.44 -8.80 0.76
CA ASN A 184 1.47 -8.03 -0.47
C ASN A 184 0.13 -8.17 -1.21
N ILE A 185 -0.45 -7.05 -1.61
CA ILE A 185 -1.63 -7.04 -2.48
C ILE A 185 -1.23 -6.40 -3.82
N GLY A 186 -0.97 -7.26 -4.79
CA GLY A 186 -0.52 -6.91 -6.14
C GLY A 186 -1.02 -7.91 -7.18
N ASN A 187 -0.84 -7.60 -8.46
CA ASN A 187 -1.23 -8.47 -9.57
C ASN A 187 -0.12 -9.47 -9.97
N GLN A 188 1.06 -9.40 -9.32
CA GLN A 188 2.24 -10.23 -9.62
C GLN A 188 2.77 -10.08 -11.07
N LYS A 189 2.35 -9.05 -11.79
CA LYS A 189 2.74 -8.77 -13.18
C LYS A 189 3.18 -7.32 -13.32
N SER A 190 4.49 -7.13 -13.22
CA SER A 190 5.07 -5.82 -13.53
C SER A 190 5.04 -5.55 -15.02
N ILE A 191 4.55 -4.38 -15.41
CA ILE A 191 4.54 -3.91 -16.80
C ILE A 191 5.38 -2.63 -16.93
N LYS A 192 5.97 -2.44 -18.11
CA LYS A 192 6.69 -1.20 -18.44
C LYS A 192 5.71 -0.04 -18.52
N LEU A 193 6.09 1.12 -17.99
CA LEU A 193 5.27 2.33 -18.05
C LEU A 193 4.88 2.69 -19.48
N MET A 194 5.79 2.54 -20.46
CA MET A 194 5.49 2.81 -21.86
C MET A 194 4.39 1.88 -22.42
N LYS A 195 4.33 0.60 -21.98
CA LYS A 195 3.23 -0.30 -22.38
C LYS A 195 1.88 0.19 -21.84
N PHE A 196 1.88 0.73 -20.63
CA PHE A 196 0.68 1.34 -20.03
C PHE A 196 0.23 2.58 -20.82
N ILE A 197 1.15 3.49 -21.18
CA ILE A 197 0.85 4.68 -22.02
C ILE A 197 0.30 4.25 -23.36
N ASN A 198 0.93 3.30 -24.05
CA ASN A 198 0.45 2.78 -25.34
C ASN A 198 -0.98 2.19 -25.25
N SER A 199 -1.34 1.61 -24.10
CA SER A 199 -2.70 1.11 -23.88
C SER A 199 -3.71 2.27 -23.75
N LEU A 200 -3.34 3.36 -23.07
CA LEU A 200 -4.17 4.56 -22.99
C LEU A 200 -4.37 5.20 -24.36
N GLU A 201 -3.30 5.31 -25.16
CA GLU A 201 -3.39 5.84 -26.54
C GLU A 201 -4.38 5.03 -27.40
N LYS A 202 -4.33 3.70 -27.32
CA LYS A 202 -5.25 2.81 -28.04
C LYS A 202 -6.70 3.03 -27.60
N ILE A 203 -6.95 3.09 -26.29
CA ILE A 203 -8.31 3.25 -25.73
C ILE A 203 -8.88 4.62 -26.06
N THR A 204 -8.06 5.67 -26.00
CA THR A 204 -8.50 7.06 -26.26
C THR A 204 -8.49 7.41 -27.74
N SER A 205 -7.93 6.58 -28.62
CA SER A 205 -7.68 6.85 -30.04
C SER A 205 -6.87 8.13 -30.29
N LYS A 206 -6.05 8.54 -29.30
CA LYS A 206 -5.19 9.74 -29.35
C LYS A 206 -3.77 9.39 -28.95
N LYS A 207 -2.80 10.17 -29.47
CA LYS A 207 -1.38 10.04 -29.12
C LYS A 207 -1.03 10.91 -27.93
N ALA A 208 -0.20 10.38 -27.05
CA ALA A 208 0.44 11.15 -26.01
C ALA A 208 1.50 12.12 -26.60
N LYS A 209 1.59 13.31 -26.08
CA LYS A 209 2.60 14.31 -26.42
C LYS A 209 3.71 14.33 -25.38
#